data_cdf76034e573e5b0aa14de2a7032063f
#
_entry.id   cdf76034e573e5b0aa14de2a7032063f
#
_cell.length_a   1.000
_cell.length_b   1.000
_cell.length_c   1.000
_cell.angle_alpha   90.00
_cell.angle_beta   90.00
_cell.angle_gamma   90.00
#
_symmetry.space_group_name_H-M   'P 1'
#
loop_
_entity.id
_entity.type
_entity.pdbx_description
1 polymer ?
#
loop_
_entity_poly.entity_id
_entity_poly.type
_entity_poly.pdbx_seq_one_letter_code
_entity_poly.pdbx_strand_id
1 'polypeptide(L)'
;ALRTPPLQGLRSEHAESATRRSFRSRLFALALLLGAAIVFVNLPPLEDRPIWAMMAVLCLLGTLLVLSGPLIDLFSGIRPSFAPTGVGVPLRLAQAALEAGRTRAAWAAAAVGVAVALAVSMTTMVGSFRQSVVDWTNQAMPSDLFLRPLAADSGGLAGRIDPEVVKIAREQIGSENVDPFYQSKAYFRNSPILLAGAAFAVVAREGGVPFLDGRPSTVAFGAALESGEVVVNEPFAQRFDVERGDLLELETPGGSIHRRVGGIYRDYSGHTGRVVLDLADFFSFYPDEGPQSVSIFVDRDVASARSALTGALAGRFEVELLDNREVRAEVLTV
;
A
#
# COMPACT_ATOMS: atom_id res chain seq x y z
N ALA A 1 20.75 36.72 -48.15
CA ALA A 1 19.67 35.72 -48.10
C ALA A 1 19.28 35.35 -49.51
N LEU A 2 19.11 34.06 -49.83
CA LEU A 2 18.65 33.52 -51.12
C LEU A 2 19.74 33.12 -52.12
N ARG A 3 20.49 32.09 -51.79
CA ARG A 3 21.12 31.17 -52.79
C ARG A 3 21.31 29.77 -52.22
N THR A 4 20.24 29.14 -51.83
CA THR A 4 20.23 27.69 -51.64
C THR A 4 19.62 27.07 -52.91
N PRO A 5 20.36 26.27 -53.69
CA PRO A 5 19.80 25.58 -54.88
C PRO A 5 18.69 24.60 -54.38
N PRO A 6 17.56 24.53 -55.11
CA PRO A 6 16.42 23.68 -54.71
C PRO A 6 16.74 22.18 -54.55
N LEU A 7 17.85 21.71 -55.14
CA LEU A 7 18.37 20.35 -55.01
C LEU A 7 19.05 20.07 -53.65
N GLN A 8 19.42 21.08 -52.85
CA GLN A 8 19.99 20.87 -51.51
C GLN A 8 18.90 20.55 -50.47
N GLY A 9 17.65 21.00 -50.71
CA GLY A 9 16.51 20.64 -49.86
C GLY A 9 16.14 19.16 -49.95
N LEU A 10 16.36 18.55 -51.11
CA LEU A 10 16.17 17.10 -51.31
C LEU A 10 17.36 16.25 -50.82
N ARG A 11 18.53 16.87 -50.64
CA ARG A 11 19.72 16.23 -50.05
C ARG A 11 19.79 16.29 -48.53
N SER A 12 18.97 17.08 -47.90
CA SER A 12 18.93 17.15 -46.43
C SER A 12 18.45 15.84 -45.77
N GLU A 13 17.73 14.99 -46.53
CA GLU A 13 17.41 13.64 -46.05
C GLU A 13 18.63 12.70 -45.98
N HIS A 14 19.72 13.03 -46.71
CA HIS A 14 20.96 12.23 -46.66
C HIS A 14 21.99 12.72 -45.64
N ALA A 15 21.80 13.88 -45.04
CA ALA A 15 22.68 14.41 -43.99
C ALA A 15 22.46 13.75 -42.61
N GLU A 16 21.38 13.00 -42.41
CA GLU A 16 21.16 12.20 -41.20
C GLU A 16 22.07 10.98 -41.06
N SER A 17 22.82 10.63 -42.12
CA SER A 17 23.72 9.47 -42.12
C SER A 17 25.06 9.68 -41.36
N ALA A 18 25.32 10.87 -40.84
CA ALA A 18 26.65 11.22 -40.30
C ALA A 18 26.84 10.89 -38.82
N THR A 19 25.85 10.35 -38.09
CA THR A 19 26.02 9.92 -36.70
C THR A 19 25.91 8.41 -36.54
N ARG A 20 26.72 7.65 -37.25
CA ARG A 20 27.07 6.30 -36.83
C ARG A 20 27.87 6.40 -35.52
N ARG A 21 27.21 6.63 -34.42
CA ARG A 21 27.82 6.36 -33.10
C ARG A 21 28.27 4.89 -33.15
N SER A 22 29.56 4.65 -32.91
CA SER A 22 30.12 3.31 -33.04
C SER A 22 29.30 2.37 -32.12
N PHE A 23 29.10 1.13 -32.52
CA PHE A 23 28.41 0.10 -31.76
C PHE A 23 28.94 0.04 -30.29
N ARG A 24 30.23 0.26 -30.15
CA ARG A 24 30.91 0.35 -28.83
C ARG A 24 30.39 1.51 -27.95
N SER A 25 30.13 2.69 -28.52
CA SER A 25 29.63 3.83 -27.74
C SER A 25 28.18 3.62 -27.28
N ARG A 26 27.37 2.90 -28.04
CA ARG A 26 26.00 2.52 -27.66
C ARG A 26 25.98 1.45 -26.55
N LEU A 27 26.84 0.42 -26.69
CA LEU A 27 27.03 -0.58 -25.63
C LEU A 27 27.52 0.06 -24.32
N PHE A 28 28.46 1.01 -24.41
CA PHE A 28 28.94 1.75 -23.24
C PHE A 28 27.82 2.59 -22.61
N ALA A 29 27.01 3.29 -23.42
CA ALA A 29 25.87 4.06 -22.93
C ALA A 29 24.81 3.18 -22.27
N LEU A 30 24.50 2.01 -22.84
CA LEU A 30 23.60 1.01 -22.23
C LEU A 30 24.13 0.50 -20.89
N ALA A 31 25.41 0.11 -20.84
CA ALA A 31 26.04 -0.36 -19.62
C ALA A 31 26.06 0.72 -18.53
N LEU A 32 26.33 1.96 -18.91
CA LEU A 32 26.34 3.11 -17.99
C LEU A 32 24.94 3.36 -17.41
N LEU A 33 23.91 3.41 -18.28
CA LEU A 33 22.53 3.66 -17.85
C LEU A 33 21.96 2.53 -16.98
N LEU A 34 22.21 1.27 -17.34
CA LEU A 34 21.82 0.12 -16.52
C LEU A 34 22.57 0.08 -15.21
N GLY A 35 23.89 0.33 -15.23
CA GLY A 35 24.70 0.41 -14.01
C GLY A 35 24.22 1.53 -13.07
N ALA A 36 23.93 2.71 -13.63
CA ALA A 36 23.37 3.82 -12.86
C ALA A 36 21.99 3.48 -12.27
N ALA A 37 21.11 2.82 -13.04
CA ALA A 37 19.81 2.39 -12.55
C ALA A 37 19.93 1.40 -11.38
N ILE A 38 20.84 0.41 -11.48
CA ILE A 38 21.10 -0.55 -10.41
C ILE A 38 21.63 0.15 -9.16
N VAL A 39 22.56 1.09 -9.31
CA VAL A 39 23.09 1.87 -8.19
C VAL A 39 21.98 2.67 -7.53
N PHE A 40 21.18 3.41 -8.29
CA PHE A 40 20.10 4.24 -7.73
C PHE A 40 19.02 3.44 -7.02
N VAL A 41 18.69 2.23 -7.49
CA VAL A 41 17.71 1.36 -6.80
C VAL A 41 18.21 0.89 -5.43
N ASN A 42 19.52 0.74 -5.24
CA ASN A 42 20.12 0.27 -3.99
C ASN A 42 20.51 1.39 -3.01
N LEU A 43 20.32 2.66 -3.39
CA LEU A 43 20.59 3.77 -2.48
C LEU A 43 19.41 3.98 -1.50
N PRO A 44 19.70 4.27 -0.23
CA PRO A 44 18.65 4.59 0.75
C PRO A 44 17.89 5.85 0.34
N PRO A 45 16.59 5.96 0.67
CA PRO A 45 15.79 7.15 0.36
C PRO A 45 16.40 8.39 1.00
N LEU A 46 16.34 9.52 0.30
CA LEU A 46 16.83 10.81 0.80
C LEU A 46 15.64 11.54 1.45
N GLU A 47 15.70 11.79 2.77
CA GLU A 47 14.64 12.51 3.51
C GLU A 47 13.23 11.94 3.24
N ASP A 48 13.04 10.61 3.28
CA ASP A 48 11.80 9.90 2.97
C ASP A 48 11.24 10.11 1.54
N ARG A 49 12.02 10.74 0.65
CA ARG A 49 11.65 10.96 -0.75
C ARG A 49 12.30 9.93 -1.66
N PRO A 50 11.55 9.30 -2.57
CA PRO A 50 12.08 8.28 -3.48
C PRO A 50 12.84 8.88 -4.68
N ILE A 51 13.69 9.91 -4.46
CA ILE A 51 14.40 10.62 -5.53
C ILE A 51 15.27 9.67 -6.34
N TRP A 52 15.98 8.77 -5.67
CA TRP A 52 16.84 7.79 -6.33
C TRP A 52 16.05 6.79 -7.18
N ALA A 53 14.87 6.38 -6.74
CA ALA A 53 13.97 5.53 -7.53
C ALA A 53 13.50 6.26 -8.80
N MET A 54 13.18 7.55 -8.72
CA MET A 54 12.82 8.36 -9.89
C MET A 54 13.99 8.47 -10.88
N MET A 55 15.22 8.67 -10.39
CA MET A 55 16.41 8.69 -11.23
C MET A 55 16.69 7.34 -11.88
N ALA A 56 16.45 6.23 -11.17
CA ALA A 56 16.54 4.89 -11.74
C ALA A 56 15.55 4.68 -12.90
N VAL A 57 14.30 5.12 -12.75
CA VAL A 57 13.28 5.07 -13.81
C VAL A 57 13.72 5.88 -15.04
N LEU A 58 14.26 7.09 -14.86
CA LEU A 58 14.79 7.90 -15.97
C LEU A 58 15.94 7.20 -16.68
N CYS A 59 16.84 6.54 -15.96
CA CYS A 59 17.92 5.75 -16.54
C CYS A 59 17.38 4.56 -17.35
N LEU A 60 16.34 3.86 -16.86
CA LEU A 60 15.70 2.75 -17.56
C LEU A 60 15.00 3.23 -18.84
N LEU A 61 14.29 4.36 -18.80
CA LEU A 61 13.70 4.97 -19.99
C LEU A 61 14.76 5.38 -21.00
N GLY A 62 15.89 5.96 -20.55
CA GLY A 62 17.05 6.25 -21.38
C GLY A 62 17.64 5.00 -22.03
N THR A 63 17.70 3.89 -21.29
CA THR A 63 18.12 2.59 -21.79
C THR A 63 17.23 2.11 -22.94
N LEU A 64 15.91 2.22 -22.80
CA LEU A 64 14.93 1.87 -23.83
C LEU A 64 15.12 2.69 -25.11
N LEU A 65 15.36 4.01 -24.96
CA LEU A 65 15.65 4.89 -26.11
C LEU A 65 16.94 4.51 -26.83
N VAL A 66 18.00 4.19 -26.10
CA VAL A 66 19.29 3.78 -26.71
C VAL A 66 19.18 2.39 -27.37
N LEU A 67 18.38 1.48 -26.79
CA LEU A 67 18.18 0.12 -27.26
C LEU A 67 17.30 0.04 -28.51
N SER A 68 16.38 1.00 -28.72
CA SER A 68 15.44 0.99 -29.85
C SER A 68 16.14 0.94 -31.21
N GLY A 69 17.26 1.66 -31.36
CA GLY A 69 18.04 1.65 -32.61
C GLY A 69 18.65 0.27 -32.95
N PRO A 70 19.43 -0.35 -32.04
CA PRO A 70 19.96 -1.69 -32.23
C PRO A 70 18.90 -2.77 -32.46
N LEU A 71 17.73 -2.67 -31.81
CA LEU A 71 16.62 -3.60 -32.07
C LEU A 71 16.09 -3.51 -33.47
N ILE A 72 15.92 -2.30 -34.02
CA ILE A 72 15.52 -2.11 -35.42
C ILE A 72 16.58 -2.68 -36.36
N ASP A 73 17.88 -2.50 -36.07
CA ASP A 73 18.97 -3.09 -36.88
C ASP A 73 18.93 -4.61 -36.84
N LEU A 74 18.64 -5.21 -35.70
CA LEU A 74 18.49 -6.65 -35.57
C LEU A 74 17.31 -7.16 -36.41
N PHE A 75 16.15 -6.49 -36.31
CA PHE A 75 14.97 -6.87 -37.12
C PHE A 75 15.14 -6.66 -38.62
N SER A 76 15.79 -5.58 -39.02
CA SER A 76 16.08 -5.32 -40.43
C SER A 76 17.13 -6.29 -41.00
N GLY A 77 18.05 -6.80 -40.17
CA GLY A 77 19.07 -7.78 -40.58
C GLY A 77 18.59 -9.23 -40.66
N ILE A 78 17.42 -9.57 -40.14
CA ILE A 78 16.86 -10.91 -40.22
C ILE A 78 16.40 -11.16 -41.68
N ARG A 79 17.20 -11.90 -42.43
CA ARG A 79 16.80 -12.38 -43.75
C ARG A 79 15.92 -13.61 -43.56
N PRO A 80 14.63 -13.57 -43.94
CA PRO A 80 13.78 -14.75 -43.82
C PRO A 80 14.20 -15.78 -44.87
N SER A 81 15.03 -16.76 -44.47
CA SER A 81 15.37 -17.89 -45.32
C SER A 81 14.18 -18.80 -45.70
N PHE A 82 13.05 -18.61 -44.98
CA PHE A 82 11.83 -19.42 -45.13
C PHE A 82 10.61 -18.61 -45.59
N ALA A 83 10.79 -17.47 -46.25
CA ALA A 83 9.63 -16.75 -46.77
C ALA A 83 9.01 -17.53 -47.95
N PRO A 84 7.73 -17.93 -47.89
CA PRO A 84 7.05 -18.57 -49.01
C PRO A 84 7.09 -17.66 -50.25
N THR A 85 7.10 -18.28 -51.45
CA THR A 85 7.24 -17.64 -52.75
C THR A 85 6.10 -16.65 -53.07
N GLY A 86 6.04 -15.53 -52.46
CA GLY A 86 5.05 -14.46 -52.62
C GLY A 86 5.21 -13.35 -51.62
N VAL A 87 5.78 -13.65 -50.46
CA VAL A 87 5.97 -12.68 -49.33
C VAL A 87 7.35 -12.00 -49.39
N GLY A 88 8.26 -12.50 -50.21
CA GLY A 88 9.66 -12.03 -50.26
C GLY A 88 9.82 -10.59 -50.77
N VAL A 89 9.01 -10.16 -51.74
CA VAL A 89 9.11 -8.81 -52.31
C VAL A 89 8.52 -7.75 -51.40
N PRO A 90 7.29 -7.88 -50.87
CA PRO A 90 6.75 -6.91 -49.90
C PRO A 90 7.60 -6.82 -48.64
N LEU A 91 8.17 -7.92 -48.13
CA LEU A 91 9.03 -7.91 -46.99
C LEU A 91 10.36 -7.17 -47.23
N ARG A 92 10.98 -7.34 -48.38
CA ARG A 92 12.18 -6.57 -48.76
C ARG A 92 11.89 -5.07 -48.91
N LEU A 93 10.71 -4.71 -49.47
CA LEU A 93 10.29 -3.33 -49.56
C LEU A 93 10.04 -2.73 -48.17
N ALA A 94 9.42 -3.47 -47.29
CA ALA A 94 9.22 -3.04 -45.89
C ALA A 94 10.56 -2.86 -45.15
N GLN A 95 11.52 -3.77 -45.32
CA GLN A 95 12.87 -3.64 -44.77
C GLN A 95 13.59 -2.40 -45.31
N ALA A 96 13.56 -2.18 -46.62
CA ALA A 96 14.16 -0.99 -47.24
C ALA A 96 13.50 0.31 -46.77
N ALA A 97 12.18 0.34 -46.58
CA ALA A 97 11.45 1.47 -46.03
C ALA A 97 11.82 1.69 -44.55
N LEU A 98 12.00 0.62 -43.76
CA LEU A 98 12.44 0.69 -42.38
C LEU A 98 13.87 1.25 -42.28
N GLU A 99 14.78 0.83 -43.14
CA GLU A 99 16.14 1.34 -43.21
C GLU A 99 16.18 2.82 -43.62
N ALA A 100 15.37 3.23 -44.58
CA ALA A 100 15.28 4.62 -45.04
C ALA A 100 14.68 5.54 -43.97
N GLY A 101 13.70 5.03 -43.15
CA GLY A 101 13.05 5.76 -42.06
C GLY A 101 13.54 5.40 -40.64
N ARG A 102 14.75 4.84 -40.52
CA ARG A 102 15.28 4.23 -39.31
C ARG A 102 15.13 5.09 -38.05
N THR A 103 15.48 6.37 -38.12
CA THR A 103 15.41 7.29 -36.99
C THR A 103 13.97 7.50 -36.53
N ARG A 104 13.02 7.68 -37.47
CA ARG A 104 11.60 7.82 -37.19
C ARG A 104 11.03 6.53 -36.58
N ALA A 105 11.40 5.38 -37.15
CA ALA A 105 10.98 4.07 -36.61
C ALA A 105 11.52 3.81 -35.21
N ALA A 106 12.77 4.22 -34.91
CA ALA A 106 13.37 4.10 -33.60
C ALA A 106 12.62 4.94 -32.53
N TRP A 107 12.30 6.18 -32.87
CA TRP A 107 11.50 7.04 -31.96
C TRP A 107 10.09 6.51 -31.76
N ALA A 108 9.43 6.05 -32.81
CA ALA A 108 8.10 5.45 -32.72
C ALA A 108 8.11 4.17 -31.87
N ALA A 109 9.07 3.28 -32.06
CA ALA A 109 9.24 2.08 -31.28
C ALA A 109 9.54 2.39 -29.80
N ALA A 110 10.39 3.39 -29.55
CA ALA A 110 10.68 3.85 -28.20
C ALA A 110 9.42 4.42 -27.51
N ALA A 111 8.63 5.24 -28.21
CA ALA A 111 7.40 5.80 -27.68
C ALA A 111 6.37 4.71 -27.30
N VAL A 112 6.18 3.72 -28.19
CA VAL A 112 5.32 2.56 -27.91
C VAL A 112 5.86 1.75 -26.74
N GLY A 113 7.18 1.51 -26.70
CA GLY A 113 7.84 0.81 -25.59
C GLY A 113 7.63 1.51 -24.24
N VAL A 114 7.75 2.85 -24.20
CA VAL A 114 7.47 3.65 -23.00
C VAL A 114 5.99 3.52 -22.60
N ALA A 115 5.06 3.62 -23.55
CA ALA A 115 3.64 3.48 -23.27
C ALA A 115 3.30 2.11 -22.69
N VAL A 116 3.84 1.03 -23.26
CA VAL A 116 3.67 -0.34 -22.76
C VAL A 116 4.30 -0.48 -21.36
N ALA A 117 5.52 0.04 -21.16
CA ALA A 117 6.19 0.00 -19.85
C ALA A 117 5.38 0.72 -18.77
N LEU A 118 4.81 1.89 -19.08
CA LEU A 118 3.93 2.61 -18.14
C LEU A 118 2.65 1.83 -17.85
N ALA A 119 2.01 1.24 -18.86
CA ALA A 119 0.80 0.44 -18.68
C ALA A 119 1.06 -0.78 -17.77
N VAL A 120 2.16 -1.52 -18.02
CA VAL A 120 2.57 -2.67 -17.21
C VAL A 120 2.91 -2.23 -15.79
N SER A 121 3.68 -1.14 -15.63
CA SER A 121 4.06 -0.60 -14.34
C SER A 121 2.82 -0.20 -13.51
N MET A 122 1.87 0.50 -14.13
CA MET A 122 0.63 0.90 -13.46
C MET A 122 -0.21 -0.32 -13.06
N THR A 123 -0.35 -1.31 -13.94
CA THR A 123 -1.09 -2.55 -13.64
C THR A 123 -0.43 -3.33 -12.50
N THR A 124 0.90 -3.43 -12.50
CA THR A 124 1.67 -4.10 -11.43
C THR A 124 1.54 -3.34 -10.12
N MET A 125 1.63 -2.01 -10.14
CA MET A 125 1.49 -1.19 -8.94
C MET A 125 0.10 -1.34 -8.32
N VAL A 126 -0.96 -1.22 -9.13
CA VAL A 126 -2.34 -1.39 -8.65
C VAL A 126 -2.57 -2.80 -8.11
N GLY A 127 -2.08 -3.83 -8.82
CA GLY A 127 -2.17 -5.21 -8.37
C GLY A 127 -1.44 -5.46 -7.05
N SER A 128 -0.22 -4.95 -6.91
CA SER A 128 0.57 -5.07 -5.69
C SER A 128 -0.06 -4.33 -4.52
N PHE A 129 -0.56 -3.11 -4.75
CA PHE A 129 -1.28 -2.36 -3.73
C PHE A 129 -2.55 -3.08 -3.26
N ARG A 130 -3.37 -3.56 -4.21
CA ARG A 130 -4.56 -4.34 -3.89
C ARG A 130 -4.22 -5.58 -3.04
N GLN A 131 -3.17 -6.31 -3.42
CA GLN A 131 -2.74 -7.48 -2.66
C GLN A 131 -2.31 -7.09 -1.24
N SER A 132 -1.56 -6.00 -1.08
CA SER A 132 -1.14 -5.50 0.24
C SER A 132 -2.33 -5.13 1.12
N VAL A 133 -3.37 -4.50 0.55
CA VAL A 133 -4.61 -4.17 1.29
C VAL A 133 -5.37 -5.44 1.68
N VAL A 134 -5.47 -6.42 0.78
CA VAL A 134 -6.12 -7.71 1.07
C VAL A 134 -5.39 -8.44 2.21
N ASP A 135 -4.07 -8.53 2.12
CA ASP A 135 -3.25 -9.21 3.11
C ASP A 135 -3.33 -8.51 4.48
N TRP A 136 -3.31 -7.17 4.47
CA TRP A 136 -3.52 -6.38 5.69
C TRP A 136 -4.92 -6.60 6.28
N THR A 137 -5.97 -6.54 5.47
CA THR A 137 -7.35 -6.75 5.93
C THR A 137 -7.51 -8.15 6.55
N ASN A 138 -6.90 -9.17 5.93
CA ASN A 138 -6.94 -10.54 6.44
C ASN A 138 -6.24 -10.67 7.81
N GLN A 139 -5.20 -9.88 8.05
CA GLN A 139 -4.46 -9.89 9.32
C GLN A 139 -5.09 -8.97 10.37
N ALA A 140 -5.56 -7.78 9.95
CA ALA A 140 -6.10 -6.78 10.86
C ALA A 140 -7.50 -7.10 11.39
N MET A 141 -8.24 -7.98 10.70
CA MET A 141 -9.61 -8.37 11.06
C MET A 141 -9.73 -9.89 11.21
N PRO A 142 -9.13 -10.49 12.25
CA PRO A 142 -9.19 -11.94 12.46
C PRO A 142 -10.52 -12.41 13.08
N SER A 143 -11.37 -11.51 13.57
CA SER A 143 -12.61 -11.84 14.26
C SER A 143 -13.64 -12.52 13.34
N ASP A 144 -14.44 -13.43 13.90
CA ASP A 144 -15.50 -14.16 13.17
C ASP A 144 -16.74 -13.31 12.96
N LEU A 145 -17.11 -12.53 13.99
CA LEU A 145 -18.24 -11.61 13.98
C LEU A 145 -17.80 -10.22 14.41
N PHE A 146 -18.49 -9.23 13.88
CA PHE A 146 -18.18 -7.83 14.09
C PHE A 146 -19.45 -7.04 14.35
N LEU A 147 -19.52 -6.33 15.48
CA LEU A 147 -20.62 -5.41 15.78
C LEU A 147 -20.17 -3.97 15.54
N ARG A 148 -21.01 -3.22 14.82
CA ARG A 148 -20.86 -1.78 14.59
C ARG A 148 -22.17 -1.04 14.79
N PRO A 149 -22.17 0.28 15.04
CA PRO A 149 -23.39 1.07 15.03
C PRO A 149 -24.05 1.03 13.66
N LEU A 150 -25.38 0.94 13.60
CA LEU A 150 -26.14 0.95 12.33
C LEU A 150 -25.94 2.27 11.55
N ALA A 151 -25.73 3.39 12.25
CA ALA A 151 -25.51 4.73 11.71
C ALA A 151 -24.00 5.03 11.48
N ALA A 152 -23.14 4.02 11.38
CA ALA A 152 -21.72 4.22 11.07
C ALA A 152 -21.57 4.67 9.61
N ASP A 153 -21.43 5.97 9.39
CA ASP A 153 -20.99 6.52 8.11
C ASP A 153 -19.56 6.04 7.78
N SER A 154 -19.24 6.03 6.50
CA SER A 154 -17.99 5.55 5.89
C SER A 154 -16.68 6.17 6.46
N GLY A 155 -16.76 7.02 7.46
CA GLY A 155 -15.65 7.68 8.15
C GLY A 155 -15.28 7.14 9.53
N GLY A 156 -15.94 6.11 10.04
CA GLY A 156 -15.51 5.32 11.22
C GLY A 156 -15.54 6.00 12.59
N LEU A 157 -16.02 7.24 12.71
CA LEU A 157 -16.05 8.00 13.99
C LEU A 157 -17.45 8.37 14.47
N ALA A 158 -18.50 8.10 13.70
CA ALA A 158 -19.80 8.71 13.86
C ALA A 158 -20.83 7.90 14.67
N GLY A 159 -20.49 6.79 15.24
CA GLY A 159 -21.40 6.02 16.08
C GLY A 159 -20.70 5.38 17.27
N ARG A 160 -21.43 5.28 18.39
CA ARG A 160 -21.00 4.50 19.55
C ARG A 160 -22.03 3.43 19.84
N ILE A 161 -21.55 2.28 20.21
CA ILE A 161 -22.39 1.17 20.66
C ILE A 161 -22.70 1.39 22.12
N ASP A 162 -23.93 1.09 22.53
CA ASP A 162 -24.29 1.10 23.95
C ASP A 162 -23.42 0.10 24.73
N PRO A 163 -22.81 0.49 25.84
CA PRO A 163 -22.00 -0.41 26.67
C PRO A 163 -22.74 -1.70 27.09
N GLU A 164 -24.08 -1.69 27.17
CA GLU A 164 -24.87 -2.87 27.48
C GLU A 164 -24.74 -3.96 26.40
N VAL A 165 -24.52 -3.58 25.13
CA VAL A 165 -24.26 -4.51 24.03
C VAL A 165 -23.00 -5.35 24.29
N VAL A 166 -21.92 -4.72 24.78
CA VAL A 166 -20.70 -5.43 25.16
C VAL A 166 -20.95 -6.43 26.27
N LYS A 167 -21.74 -6.03 27.27
CA LYS A 167 -22.13 -6.90 28.40
C LYS A 167 -22.90 -8.12 27.88
N ILE A 168 -23.90 -7.91 27.04
CA ILE A 168 -24.67 -8.99 26.41
C ILE A 168 -23.78 -9.91 25.59
N ALA A 169 -22.88 -9.35 24.77
CA ALA A 169 -21.94 -10.13 23.97
C ALA A 169 -21.05 -11.02 24.84
N ARG A 170 -20.53 -10.48 25.96
CA ARG A 170 -19.71 -11.21 26.93
C ARG A 170 -20.48 -12.31 27.65
N GLU A 171 -21.76 -12.08 27.97
CA GLU A 171 -22.63 -13.06 28.60
C GLU A 171 -22.95 -14.23 27.65
N GLN A 172 -23.11 -13.97 26.36
CA GLN A 172 -23.48 -14.98 25.36
C GLN A 172 -22.28 -15.80 24.83
N ILE A 173 -21.11 -15.15 24.69
CA ILE A 173 -19.95 -15.73 23.98
C ILE A 173 -18.79 -16.04 24.95
N GLY A 174 -18.69 -15.32 26.06
CA GLY A 174 -17.55 -15.36 26.98
C GLY A 174 -16.72 -14.07 26.89
N SER A 175 -16.30 -13.58 28.06
CA SER A 175 -15.57 -12.30 28.17
C SER A 175 -14.22 -12.31 27.46
N GLU A 176 -13.59 -13.48 27.42
CA GLU A 176 -12.30 -13.72 26.77
C GLU A 176 -12.36 -13.66 25.24
N ASN A 177 -13.54 -13.78 24.66
CA ASN A 177 -13.77 -13.84 23.21
C ASN A 177 -14.32 -12.52 22.65
N VAL A 178 -14.43 -11.49 23.46
CA VAL A 178 -15.02 -10.19 23.08
C VAL A 178 -14.00 -9.08 23.26
N ASP A 179 -13.60 -8.48 22.14
CA ASP A 179 -12.70 -7.32 22.09
C ASP A 179 -13.46 -6.06 21.65
N PRO A 180 -13.95 -5.26 22.60
CA PRO A 180 -14.55 -3.97 22.29
C PRO A 180 -13.46 -2.93 22.03
N PHE A 181 -13.59 -2.22 20.93
CA PHE A 181 -12.68 -1.17 20.53
C PHE A 181 -13.26 0.21 20.85
N TYR A 182 -12.55 0.95 21.67
CA TYR A 182 -12.89 2.30 22.10
C TYR A 182 -11.95 3.30 21.45
N GLN A 183 -12.43 4.51 21.17
CA GLN A 183 -11.61 5.56 20.62
C GLN A 183 -12.12 6.93 20.99
N SER A 184 -11.23 7.81 21.46
CA SER A 184 -11.51 9.20 21.78
C SER A 184 -10.44 10.13 21.23
N LYS A 185 -10.77 11.41 21.11
CA LYS A 185 -9.82 12.43 20.68
C LYS A 185 -8.91 12.80 21.86
N ALA A 186 -7.61 12.89 21.57
CA ALA A 186 -6.60 13.35 22.51
C ALA A 186 -5.62 14.29 21.79
N TYR A 187 -4.66 14.82 22.54
CA TYR A 187 -3.62 15.68 22.00
C TYR A 187 -2.24 15.14 22.36
N PHE A 188 -1.32 15.23 21.42
CA PHE A 188 0.08 14.98 21.64
C PHE A 188 0.90 16.07 20.96
N ARG A 189 1.77 16.75 21.72
CA ARG A 189 2.56 17.90 21.24
C ARG A 189 1.67 18.93 20.50
N ASN A 190 0.56 19.31 21.09
CA ASN A 190 -0.46 20.24 20.54
C ASN A 190 -1.11 19.77 19.20
N SER A 191 -0.96 18.55 18.83
CA SER A 191 -1.55 17.99 17.61
C SER A 191 -2.65 16.99 17.94
N PRO A 192 -3.81 17.03 17.24
CA PRO A 192 -4.88 16.08 17.48
C PRO A 192 -4.44 14.66 17.07
N ILE A 193 -4.72 13.72 17.94
CA ILE A 193 -4.50 12.29 17.78
C ILE A 193 -5.76 11.52 18.19
N LEU A 194 -5.76 10.21 17.94
CA LEU A 194 -6.77 9.29 18.46
C LEU A 194 -6.15 8.44 19.57
N LEU A 195 -6.78 8.47 20.74
CA LEU A 195 -6.45 7.56 21.82
C LEU A 195 -7.47 6.43 21.81
N ALA A 196 -7.01 5.20 21.68
CA ALA A 196 -7.87 4.02 21.57
C ALA A 196 -7.64 3.06 22.74
N GLY A 197 -8.67 2.29 23.05
CA GLY A 197 -8.63 1.19 24.01
C GLY A 197 -9.05 -0.11 23.34
N ALA A 198 -8.26 -1.16 23.56
CA ALA A 198 -8.53 -2.52 23.08
C ALA A 198 -8.22 -3.53 24.18
N ALA A 199 -8.85 -4.71 24.11
CA ALA A 199 -8.58 -5.80 25.05
C ALA A 199 -7.26 -6.49 24.70
N PHE A 200 -6.13 -6.00 25.20
CA PHE A 200 -4.82 -6.56 24.87
C PHE A 200 -4.72 -8.06 25.16
N ALA A 201 -5.38 -8.56 26.19
CA ALA A 201 -5.42 -9.98 26.48
C ALA A 201 -6.09 -10.81 25.37
N VAL A 202 -7.14 -10.29 24.75
CA VAL A 202 -7.83 -10.94 23.61
C VAL A 202 -6.94 -10.87 22.36
N VAL A 203 -6.42 -9.70 22.04
CA VAL A 203 -5.55 -9.52 20.86
C VAL A 203 -4.24 -10.31 20.98
N ALA A 204 -3.70 -10.45 22.20
CA ALA A 204 -2.52 -11.29 22.45
C ALA A 204 -2.78 -12.78 22.21
N ARG A 205 -4.02 -13.22 22.26
CA ARG A 205 -4.41 -14.60 21.96
C ARG A 205 -4.79 -14.80 20.50
N GLU A 206 -5.66 -13.94 20.00
CA GLU A 206 -6.29 -14.10 18.67
C GLU A 206 -5.48 -13.49 17.53
N GLY A 207 -4.60 -12.57 17.84
CA GLY A 207 -3.87 -11.80 16.83
C GLY A 207 -4.57 -10.50 16.45
N GLY A 208 -4.02 -9.82 15.48
CA GLY A 208 -4.51 -8.52 15.02
C GLY A 208 -3.59 -7.89 13.99
N VAL A 209 -3.43 -6.58 14.06
CA VAL A 209 -2.66 -5.77 13.12
C VAL A 209 -1.18 -6.17 13.01
N PRO A 210 -0.58 -6.13 11.81
CA PRO A 210 0.83 -6.44 11.62
C PRO A 210 1.74 -5.34 12.16
N PHE A 211 2.83 -5.73 12.84
CA PHE A 211 3.84 -4.81 13.36
C PHE A 211 4.97 -4.56 12.36
N LEU A 212 5.55 -3.35 12.40
CA LEU A 212 6.64 -2.95 11.50
C LEU A 212 7.93 -3.75 11.73
N ASP A 213 8.19 -4.16 12.96
CA ASP A 213 9.36 -4.95 13.35
C ASP A 213 9.22 -6.46 13.03
N GLY A 214 8.12 -6.85 12.38
CA GLY A 214 7.84 -8.23 11.97
C GLY A 214 7.45 -9.17 13.10
N ARG A 215 7.33 -8.70 14.35
CA ARG A 215 6.83 -9.54 15.45
C ARG A 215 5.36 -9.92 15.21
N PRO A 216 4.95 -11.14 15.54
CA PRO A 216 3.53 -11.48 15.60
C PRO A 216 2.78 -10.54 16.54
N SER A 217 1.56 -10.12 16.17
CA SER A 217 0.75 -9.24 17.01
C SER A 217 0.46 -9.84 18.37
N THR A 218 0.28 -11.16 18.45
CA THR A 218 0.10 -11.89 19.70
C THR A 218 1.26 -11.67 20.69
N VAL A 219 2.49 -11.71 20.19
CA VAL A 219 3.70 -11.48 21.00
C VAL A 219 3.82 -9.99 21.39
N ALA A 220 3.54 -9.08 20.45
CA ALA A 220 3.68 -7.66 20.69
C ALA A 220 2.65 -7.13 21.71
N PHE A 221 1.38 -7.52 21.57
CA PHE A 221 0.33 -7.15 22.51
C PHE A 221 0.48 -7.83 23.87
N GLY A 222 0.93 -9.09 23.91
CA GLY A 222 1.24 -9.79 25.16
C GLY A 222 2.34 -9.07 25.96
N ALA A 223 3.44 -8.73 25.30
CA ALA A 223 4.52 -7.97 25.93
C ALA A 223 4.09 -6.57 26.39
N ALA A 224 3.28 -5.87 25.58
CA ALA A 224 2.75 -4.55 25.92
C ALA A 224 1.81 -4.61 27.15
N LEU A 225 0.97 -5.65 27.25
CA LEU A 225 0.11 -5.89 28.39
C LEU A 225 0.91 -6.13 29.67
N GLU A 226 1.92 -7.02 29.61
CA GLU A 226 2.76 -7.34 30.78
C GLU A 226 3.57 -6.14 31.29
N SER A 227 4.03 -5.29 30.37
CA SER A 227 4.88 -4.13 30.68
C SER A 227 4.10 -2.83 30.92
N GLY A 228 2.78 -2.81 30.72
CA GLY A 228 1.96 -1.59 30.75
C GLY A 228 2.35 -0.59 29.65
N GLU A 229 2.78 -1.09 28.50
CA GLU A 229 3.19 -0.30 27.34
C GLU A 229 2.00 -0.04 26.42
N VAL A 230 2.13 0.99 25.57
CA VAL A 230 1.15 1.31 24.54
C VAL A 230 1.65 0.87 23.16
N VAL A 231 0.76 0.67 22.22
CA VAL A 231 1.13 0.48 20.82
C VAL A 231 0.64 1.65 19.99
N VAL A 232 1.42 2.04 18.97
CA VAL A 232 1.10 3.19 18.13
C VAL A 232 1.01 2.77 16.67
N ASN A 233 0.20 3.47 15.87
CA ASN A 233 0.18 3.22 14.43
C ASN A 233 1.34 3.90 13.71
N GLU A 234 1.66 3.40 12.53
CA GLU A 234 2.72 3.93 11.67
C GLU A 234 2.57 5.44 11.38
N PRO A 235 1.37 6.00 11.06
CA PRO A 235 1.19 7.44 10.89
C PRO A 235 1.54 8.28 12.14
N PHE A 236 1.29 7.77 13.34
CA PHE A 236 1.71 8.43 14.58
C PHE A 236 3.24 8.46 14.69
N ALA A 237 3.86 7.30 14.51
CA ALA A 237 5.30 7.15 14.62
C ALA A 237 6.04 8.06 13.62
N GLN A 238 5.63 8.08 12.36
CA GLN A 238 6.21 8.94 11.33
C GLN A 238 5.98 10.42 11.58
N ARG A 239 4.77 10.81 12.01
CA ARG A 239 4.43 12.23 12.22
C ARG A 239 5.21 12.87 13.37
N PHE A 240 5.47 12.10 14.42
CA PHE A 240 6.05 12.62 15.66
C PHE A 240 7.47 12.13 15.91
N ASP A 241 8.06 11.41 14.95
CA ASP A 241 9.40 10.84 15.04
C ASP A 241 9.57 10.02 16.33
N VAL A 242 8.69 9.02 16.47
CA VAL A 242 8.59 8.16 17.66
C VAL A 242 9.02 6.75 17.30
N GLU A 243 9.90 6.18 18.11
CA GLU A 243 10.39 4.82 17.96
C GLU A 243 9.89 3.91 19.11
N ARG A 244 10.03 2.61 18.90
CA ARG A 244 9.77 1.64 19.96
C ARG A 244 10.70 1.87 21.16
N GLY A 245 10.13 1.90 22.35
CA GLY A 245 10.86 2.15 23.61
C GLY A 245 10.79 3.60 24.08
N ASP A 246 10.34 4.53 23.22
CA ASP A 246 10.18 5.93 23.60
C ASP A 246 9.09 6.12 24.67
N LEU A 247 9.28 7.12 25.53
CA LEU A 247 8.31 7.51 26.53
C LEU A 247 7.39 8.59 25.96
N LEU A 248 6.11 8.29 25.89
CA LEU A 248 5.08 9.25 25.47
C LEU A 248 4.47 9.93 26.70
N GLU A 249 4.29 11.24 26.62
CA GLU A 249 3.45 12.02 27.52
C GLU A 249 2.17 12.40 26.76
N LEU A 250 1.06 11.77 27.13
CA LEU A 250 -0.24 11.96 26.49
C LEU A 250 -1.12 12.83 27.36
N GLU A 251 -1.70 13.86 26.77
CA GLU A 251 -2.66 14.72 27.46
C GLU A 251 -4.07 14.16 27.28
N THR A 252 -4.73 13.87 28.39
CA THR A 252 -6.10 13.35 28.44
C THR A 252 -6.97 14.22 29.34
N PRO A 253 -8.30 14.13 29.25
CA PRO A 253 -9.19 14.82 30.16
C PRO A 253 -8.96 14.47 31.65
N GLY A 254 -8.46 13.27 31.94
CA GLY A 254 -8.11 12.79 33.27
C GLY A 254 -6.71 13.18 33.75
N GLY A 255 -5.93 13.92 32.96
CA GLY A 255 -4.55 14.31 33.24
C GLY A 255 -3.53 13.75 32.27
N SER A 256 -2.24 14.04 32.49
CA SER A 256 -1.14 13.51 31.69
C SER A 256 -0.79 12.09 32.09
N ILE A 257 -0.59 11.24 31.08
CA ILE A 257 -0.11 9.87 31.25
C ILE A 257 1.23 9.67 30.57
N HIS A 258 2.10 8.92 31.23
CA HIS A 258 3.40 8.55 30.71
C HIS A 258 3.39 7.05 30.41
N ARG A 259 3.54 6.68 29.13
CA ARG A 259 3.59 5.27 28.70
C ARG A 259 4.70 5.08 27.67
N ARG A 260 5.35 3.95 27.77
CA ARG A 260 6.39 3.56 26.81
C ARG A 260 5.78 2.89 25.59
N VAL A 261 6.35 3.12 24.42
CA VAL A 261 5.93 2.49 23.17
C VAL A 261 6.46 1.06 23.08
N GLY A 262 5.58 0.08 23.18
CA GLY A 262 5.88 -1.35 23.05
C GLY A 262 6.00 -1.84 21.62
N GLY A 263 5.38 -1.12 20.66
CA GLY A 263 5.44 -1.47 19.24
C GLY A 263 4.74 -0.49 18.33
N ILE A 264 5.09 -0.55 17.05
CA ILE A 264 4.51 0.25 15.97
C ILE A 264 3.82 -0.70 15.00
N TYR A 265 2.52 -0.53 14.78
CA TYR A 265 1.75 -1.36 13.85
C TYR A 265 1.39 -0.63 12.56
N ARG A 266 1.24 -1.40 11.47
CA ARG A 266 0.77 -0.88 10.18
C ARG A 266 -0.72 -0.61 10.21
N ASP A 267 -1.09 0.57 9.74
CA ASP A 267 -2.50 0.99 9.69
C ASP A 267 -2.78 1.71 8.37
N TYR A 268 -3.57 1.06 7.52
CA TYR A 268 -4.03 1.63 6.26
C TYR A 268 -5.43 2.25 6.36
N SER A 269 -6.03 2.26 7.56
CA SER A 269 -7.39 2.79 7.78
C SER A 269 -7.47 4.33 7.79
N GLY A 270 -6.34 5.02 7.87
CA GLY A 270 -6.30 6.48 7.85
C GLY A 270 -4.94 7.08 8.15
N HIS A 271 -4.86 8.40 8.00
CA HIS A 271 -3.63 9.18 8.23
C HIS A 271 -3.53 9.78 9.64
N THR A 272 -4.53 9.55 10.49
CA THR A 272 -4.55 10.09 11.83
C THR A 272 -3.67 9.26 12.76
N GLY A 273 -2.78 9.91 13.49
CA GLY A 273 -1.98 9.25 14.50
C GLY A 273 -2.87 8.63 15.58
N ARG A 274 -2.64 7.34 15.90
CA ARG A 274 -3.38 6.60 16.92
C ARG A 274 -2.44 5.97 17.93
N VAL A 275 -2.80 6.10 19.20
CA VAL A 275 -2.16 5.42 20.33
C VAL A 275 -3.19 4.49 20.94
N VAL A 276 -2.85 3.22 21.11
CA VAL A 276 -3.73 2.19 21.66
C VAL A 276 -3.21 1.78 23.04
N LEU A 277 -4.10 1.82 24.02
CA LEU A 277 -3.89 1.39 25.41
C LEU A 277 -4.66 0.10 25.67
N ASP A 278 -4.29 -0.62 26.71
CA ASP A 278 -5.17 -1.65 27.25
C ASP A 278 -6.45 -1.03 27.82
N LEU A 279 -7.56 -1.78 27.83
CA LEU A 279 -8.87 -1.30 28.29
C LEU A 279 -8.84 -0.74 29.72
N ALA A 280 -8.08 -1.37 30.62
CA ALA A 280 -7.99 -0.92 32.00
C ALA A 280 -7.39 0.49 32.09
N ASP A 281 -6.33 0.74 31.35
CA ASP A 281 -5.72 2.06 31.22
C ASP A 281 -6.66 3.06 30.54
N PHE A 282 -7.29 2.67 29.43
CA PHE A 282 -8.20 3.56 28.69
C PHE A 282 -9.36 4.05 29.57
N PHE A 283 -10.02 3.16 30.31
CA PHE A 283 -11.14 3.51 31.17
C PHE A 283 -10.75 4.35 32.41
N SER A 284 -9.49 4.33 32.81
CA SER A 284 -9.03 5.24 33.87
C SER A 284 -9.12 6.71 33.46
N PHE A 285 -9.13 7.01 32.15
CA PHE A 285 -9.21 8.35 31.57
C PHE A 285 -10.54 8.67 30.90
N TYR A 286 -11.23 7.65 30.38
CA TYR A 286 -12.50 7.76 29.65
C TYR A 286 -13.53 6.74 30.17
N PRO A 287 -14.01 6.89 31.41
CA PRO A 287 -14.87 5.87 32.08
C PRO A 287 -16.24 5.70 31.40
N ASP A 288 -16.77 6.75 30.78
CA ASP A 288 -18.14 6.79 30.25
C ASP A 288 -18.20 6.64 28.74
N GLU A 289 -17.10 6.24 28.10
CA GLU A 289 -17.06 6.06 26.65
C GLU A 289 -17.73 4.76 26.22
N GLY A 290 -18.55 4.84 25.12
CA GLY A 290 -19.06 3.67 24.42
C GLY A 290 -18.09 3.19 23.34
N PRO A 291 -18.05 1.89 23.03
CA PRO A 291 -17.19 1.37 21.96
C PRO A 291 -17.68 1.78 20.57
N GLN A 292 -16.76 1.94 19.62
CA GLN A 292 -17.07 2.14 18.21
C GLN A 292 -17.35 0.83 17.49
N SER A 293 -16.73 -0.24 17.94
CA SER A 293 -16.93 -1.58 17.37
C SER A 293 -16.64 -2.65 18.40
N VAL A 294 -17.13 -3.85 18.13
CA VAL A 294 -16.82 -5.02 18.96
C VAL A 294 -16.45 -6.17 18.07
N SER A 295 -15.23 -6.66 18.20
CA SER A 295 -14.76 -7.89 17.56
C SER A 295 -15.10 -9.08 18.44
N ILE A 296 -15.65 -10.14 17.83
CA ILE A 296 -16.08 -11.33 18.54
C ILE A 296 -15.43 -12.56 17.88
N PHE A 297 -14.79 -13.36 18.70
CA PHE A 297 -14.14 -14.60 18.33
C PHE A 297 -14.98 -15.78 18.77
N VAL A 298 -15.15 -16.79 17.91
CA VAL A 298 -16.04 -17.92 18.18
C VAL A 298 -15.31 -19.23 17.95
N ASP A 299 -15.14 -20.02 19.01
CA ASP A 299 -14.35 -21.25 18.96
C ASP A 299 -14.98 -22.38 18.12
N ARG A 300 -16.30 -22.37 17.86
CA ARG A 300 -16.98 -23.53 17.27
C ARG A 300 -18.02 -23.23 16.19
N ASP A 301 -19.15 -22.65 16.57
CA ASP A 301 -20.29 -22.48 15.64
C ASP A 301 -20.66 -20.99 15.52
N VAL A 302 -20.10 -20.35 14.50
CA VAL A 302 -20.35 -18.94 14.18
C VAL A 302 -21.83 -18.68 13.89
N ALA A 303 -22.56 -19.64 13.27
CA ALA A 303 -23.97 -19.47 12.94
C ALA A 303 -24.85 -19.47 14.18
N SER A 304 -24.56 -20.33 15.15
CA SER A 304 -25.26 -20.34 16.45
C SER A 304 -24.97 -19.10 17.25
N ALA A 305 -23.70 -18.67 17.31
CA ALA A 305 -23.30 -17.44 17.98
C ALA A 305 -23.97 -16.20 17.36
N ARG A 306 -23.99 -16.12 16.03
CA ARG A 306 -24.70 -15.05 15.28
C ARG A 306 -26.20 -15.03 15.61
N SER A 307 -26.85 -16.20 15.63
CA SER A 307 -28.28 -16.33 15.97
C SER A 307 -28.59 -15.88 17.39
N ALA A 308 -27.78 -16.32 18.36
CA ALA A 308 -27.91 -15.92 19.77
C ALA A 308 -27.76 -14.43 19.96
N LEU A 309 -26.71 -13.83 19.41
CA LEU A 309 -26.47 -12.38 19.47
C LEU A 309 -27.57 -11.60 18.77
N THR A 310 -27.98 -12.01 17.58
CA THR A 310 -29.09 -11.36 16.86
C THR A 310 -30.37 -11.40 17.69
N GLY A 311 -30.71 -12.55 18.31
CA GLY A 311 -31.88 -12.67 19.17
C GLY A 311 -31.83 -11.81 20.42
N ALA A 312 -30.64 -11.62 21.01
CA ALA A 312 -30.44 -10.83 22.21
C ALA A 312 -30.42 -9.31 21.94
N LEU A 313 -29.97 -8.90 20.75
CA LEU A 313 -29.76 -7.48 20.39
C LEU A 313 -30.86 -6.88 19.54
N ALA A 314 -31.55 -7.68 18.71
CA ALA A 314 -32.56 -7.22 17.78
C ALA A 314 -33.71 -6.47 18.46
N GLY A 315 -34.06 -5.30 17.91
CA GLY A 315 -35.13 -4.45 18.42
C GLY A 315 -34.85 -3.72 19.74
N ARG A 316 -33.67 -3.94 20.34
CA ARG A 316 -33.21 -3.26 21.56
C ARG A 316 -32.14 -2.23 21.30
N PHE A 317 -31.25 -2.50 20.35
CA PHE A 317 -30.10 -1.68 20.04
C PHE A 317 -29.96 -1.47 18.53
N GLU A 318 -29.51 -0.28 18.14
CA GLU A 318 -29.22 0.08 16.74
C GLU A 318 -27.80 -0.33 16.37
N VAL A 319 -27.58 -1.65 16.27
CA VAL A 319 -26.29 -2.25 15.92
C VAL A 319 -26.45 -3.21 14.74
N GLU A 320 -25.42 -3.28 13.92
CA GLU A 320 -25.32 -4.22 12.83
C GLU A 320 -24.31 -5.31 13.18
N LEU A 321 -24.70 -6.56 12.99
CA LEU A 321 -23.85 -7.73 13.21
C LEU A 321 -23.44 -8.31 11.87
N LEU A 322 -22.15 -8.16 11.55
CA LEU A 322 -21.53 -8.62 10.31
C LEU A 322 -20.68 -9.86 10.57
N ASP A 323 -20.63 -10.75 9.58
CA ASP A 323 -19.61 -11.80 9.58
C ASP A 323 -18.33 -11.32 8.90
N ASN A 324 -17.25 -12.06 9.09
CA ASN A 324 -15.94 -11.74 8.53
C ASN A 324 -15.98 -11.60 6.99
N ARG A 325 -16.83 -12.37 6.28
CA ARG A 325 -16.97 -12.31 4.83
C ARG A 325 -17.68 -11.04 4.38
N GLU A 326 -18.72 -10.64 5.12
CA GLU A 326 -19.48 -9.42 4.85
C GLU A 326 -18.57 -8.18 5.00
N VAL A 327 -17.80 -8.10 6.09
CA VAL A 327 -16.84 -7.00 6.33
C VAL A 327 -15.76 -6.96 5.23
N ARG A 328 -15.18 -8.11 4.88
CA ARG A 328 -14.15 -8.17 3.83
C ARG A 328 -14.71 -7.81 2.45
N ALA A 329 -15.93 -8.23 2.13
CA ALA A 329 -16.59 -7.87 0.89
C ALA A 329 -16.80 -6.35 0.79
N GLU A 330 -17.20 -5.70 1.87
CA GLU A 330 -17.39 -4.25 1.92
C GLU A 330 -16.06 -3.49 1.72
N VAL A 331 -15.01 -3.88 2.44
CA VAL A 331 -13.66 -3.28 2.30
C VAL A 331 -13.08 -3.45 0.89
N LEU A 332 -13.34 -4.57 0.22
CA LEU A 332 -12.82 -4.86 -1.11
C LEU A 332 -13.66 -4.26 -2.26
N THR A 333 -14.82 -3.70 -1.97
CA THR A 333 -15.71 -3.10 -2.97
C THR A 333 -15.39 -1.61 -3.20
N VAL A 334 -14.60 -1.00 -2.34
CA VAL A 334 -14.07 0.37 -2.44
C VAL A 334 -12.76 0.37 -3.25
#